data_78710abb05a1263d116fed1a8174223e
#
_entry.id   78710abb05a1263d116fed1a8174223e
#
_cell.length_a   1.000
_cell.length_b   1.000
_cell.length_c   1.000
_cell.angle_alpha   90.00
_cell.angle_beta   90.00
_cell.angle_gamma   90.00
#
_symmetry.space_group_name_H-M   'P 1'
#
loop_
_entity.id
_entity.type
_entity.pdbx_description
1 polymer ?
#
loop_
_entity_poly.entity_id
_entity_poly.type
_entity_poly.pdbx_seq_one_letter_code
_entity_poly.pdbx_strand_id
1 'polypeptide(L)'
;MQFSLLQQIRTSEVVALFKDVFSASEGDAEGQLIADFVSKLIATTDPSDLICCVAEKNNTIMGCIFFSRFTVPTEQSAFILSPMAVSTDMQGQGIGQQLIQYGLEHLKAIPIDLVFTYGDPNYYAKTGFYQINEDIVKAPCPLSQPIGWLAQSLDGQMIEPIVGTTGCVDALNDPELW
;
A
#
# COMPACT_ATOMS: atom_id res chain seq x y z
N MET A 1 6.42 -7.68 19.01
CA MET A 1 6.39 -7.03 17.70
C MET A 1 6.39 -5.53 17.92
N GLN A 2 7.25 -4.81 17.26
CA GLN A 2 7.32 -3.35 17.33
C GLN A 2 6.92 -2.80 15.96
N PHE A 3 6.07 -1.76 15.94
CA PHE A 3 5.67 -1.07 14.72
C PHE A 3 6.34 0.30 14.70
N SER A 4 6.91 0.69 13.57
CA SER A 4 7.59 1.97 13.40
C SER A 4 7.54 2.47 11.96
N LEU A 5 7.74 3.79 11.81
CA LEU A 5 8.05 4.39 10.51
C LEU A 5 9.53 4.18 10.23
N LEU A 6 9.85 3.78 9.03
CA LEU A 6 11.23 3.62 8.61
C LEU A 6 11.68 4.88 7.86
N GLN A 7 12.25 5.85 8.58
CA GLN A 7 12.74 7.11 8.02
C GLN A 7 13.91 6.90 7.05
N GLN A 8 14.78 5.95 7.37
CA GLN A 8 15.84 5.50 6.45
C GLN A 8 15.55 4.06 6.07
N ILE A 9 15.08 3.87 4.84
CA ILE A 9 14.65 2.56 4.36
C ILE A 9 15.87 1.63 4.22
N ARG A 10 15.81 0.49 4.90
CA ARG A 10 16.78 -0.60 4.75
C ARG A 10 16.47 -1.38 3.49
N THR A 11 16.79 -0.79 2.33
CA THR A 11 16.30 -1.22 1.00
C THR A 11 16.54 -2.69 0.73
N SER A 12 17.74 -3.20 0.96
CA SER A 12 18.04 -4.61 0.70
C SER A 12 17.23 -5.59 1.55
N GLU A 13 16.99 -5.26 2.83
CA GLU A 13 16.19 -6.09 3.73
C GLU A 13 14.71 -6.05 3.35
N VAL A 14 14.20 -4.86 3.04
CA VAL A 14 12.81 -4.68 2.60
C VAL A 14 12.57 -5.41 1.28
N VAL A 15 13.42 -5.21 0.28
CA VAL A 15 13.29 -5.88 -1.02
C VAL A 15 13.35 -7.39 -0.90
N ALA A 16 14.25 -7.92 -0.04
CA ALA A 16 14.34 -9.36 0.21
C ALA A 16 13.04 -9.90 0.84
N LEU A 17 12.48 -9.21 1.83
CA LEU A 17 11.20 -9.60 2.44
C LEU A 17 10.08 -9.73 1.39
N PHE A 18 9.91 -8.72 0.52
CA PHE A 18 8.89 -8.76 -0.52
C PHE A 18 9.15 -9.89 -1.51
N LYS A 19 10.39 -10.05 -1.98
CA LYS A 19 10.76 -11.14 -2.89
C LYS A 19 10.41 -12.52 -2.29
N ASP A 20 10.85 -12.77 -1.07
CA ASP A 20 10.66 -14.08 -0.42
C ASP A 20 9.17 -14.38 -0.19
N VAL A 21 8.39 -13.40 0.25
CA VAL A 21 6.95 -13.57 0.51
C VAL A 21 6.19 -13.87 -0.78
N PHE A 22 6.41 -13.09 -1.84
CA PHE A 22 5.71 -13.27 -3.11
C PHE A 22 6.21 -14.49 -3.89
N SER A 23 7.51 -14.83 -3.81
CA SER A 23 8.01 -16.09 -4.35
C SER A 23 7.35 -17.32 -3.69
N ALA A 24 7.14 -17.25 -2.38
CA ALA A 24 6.51 -18.34 -1.64
C ALA A 24 5.01 -18.51 -1.95
N SER A 25 4.29 -17.43 -2.25
CA SER A 25 2.84 -17.48 -2.51
C SER A 25 2.49 -17.64 -3.98
N GLU A 26 3.25 -17.04 -4.89
CA GLU A 26 2.89 -16.86 -6.31
C GLU A 26 3.98 -17.31 -7.27
N GLY A 27 5.14 -17.72 -6.75
CA GLY A 27 6.29 -18.20 -7.52
C GLY A 27 7.38 -17.16 -7.77
N ASP A 28 8.56 -17.65 -8.18
CA ASP A 28 9.77 -16.83 -8.28
C ASP A 28 9.67 -15.65 -9.26
N ALA A 29 8.87 -15.80 -10.32
CA ALA A 29 8.66 -14.74 -11.30
C ALA A 29 7.92 -13.55 -10.67
N GLU A 30 6.87 -13.82 -9.90
CA GLU A 30 6.12 -12.79 -9.18
C GLU A 30 6.97 -12.17 -8.06
N GLY A 31 7.71 -13.00 -7.31
CA GLY A 31 8.65 -12.50 -6.32
C GLY A 31 9.68 -11.55 -6.90
N GLN A 32 10.21 -11.81 -8.10
CA GLN A 32 11.15 -10.90 -8.77
C GLN A 32 10.45 -9.64 -9.25
N LEU A 33 9.26 -9.73 -9.85
CA LEU A 33 8.46 -8.59 -10.29
C LEU A 33 8.22 -7.61 -9.13
N ILE A 34 7.77 -8.11 -8.00
CA ILE A 34 7.49 -7.28 -6.81
C ILE A 34 8.79 -6.73 -6.19
N ALA A 35 9.89 -7.49 -6.19
CA ALA A 35 11.19 -7.00 -5.74
C ALA A 35 11.69 -5.82 -6.60
N ASP A 36 11.56 -5.91 -7.91
CA ASP A 36 11.93 -4.85 -8.85
C ASP A 36 11.03 -3.62 -8.67
N PHE A 37 9.74 -3.83 -8.50
CA PHE A 37 8.78 -2.76 -8.18
C PHE A 37 9.14 -2.04 -6.88
N VAL A 38 9.38 -2.77 -5.78
CA VAL A 38 9.75 -2.18 -4.48
C VAL A 38 11.07 -1.42 -4.58
N SER A 39 12.05 -1.97 -5.29
CA SER A 39 13.33 -1.30 -5.53
C SER A 39 13.15 0.02 -6.28
N LYS A 40 12.35 0.02 -7.34
CA LYS A 40 12.00 1.21 -8.12
C LYS A 40 11.24 2.22 -7.27
N LEU A 41 10.24 1.77 -6.50
CA LEU A 41 9.44 2.62 -5.61
C LEU A 41 10.32 3.39 -4.63
N ILE A 42 11.26 2.71 -3.97
CA ILE A 42 12.19 3.33 -3.02
C ILE A 42 13.17 4.29 -3.72
N ALA A 43 13.66 3.91 -4.90
CA ALA A 43 14.72 4.66 -5.59
C ALA A 43 14.21 5.92 -6.32
N THR A 44 12.94 5.91 -6.77
CA THR A 44 12.43 6.96 -7.68
C THR A 44 11.34 7.84 -7.08
N THR A 45 10.78 7.47 -5.91
CA THR A 45 9.75 8.25 -5.27
C THR A 45 10.36 9.28 -4.32
N ASP A 46 9.86 10.52 -4.38
CA ASP A 46 10.29 11.56 -3.45
C ASP A 46 9.98 11.13 -2.01
N PRO A 47 10.89 11.32 -1.04
CA PRO A 47 10.65 10.96 0.36
C PRO A 47 9.40 11.60 0.98
N SER A 48 8.95 12.74 0.50
CA SER A 48 7.71 13.38 0.94
C SER A 48 6.44 12.66 0.43
N ASP A 49 6.59 11.84 -0.59
CA ASP A 49 5.51 11.10 -1.26
C ASP A 49 5.54 9.60 -0.95
N LEU A 50 6.42 9.16 -0.04
CA LEU A 50 6.57 7.76 0.33
C LEU A 50 6.64 7.59 1.85
N ILE A 51 5.75 6.79 2.39
CA ILE A 51 5.75 6.40 3.80
C ILE A 51 5.97 4.89 3.88
N CYS A 52 6.99 4.48 4.63
CA CYS A 52 7.30 3.08 4.87
C CYS A 52 7.03 2.75 6.34
N CYS A 53 6.11 1.82 6.59
CA CYS A 53 5.85 1.30 7.93
C CYS A 53 6.34 -0.15 8.02
N VAL A 54 6.98 -0.49 9.13
CA VAL A 54 7.52 -1.83 9.37
C VAL A 54 7.04 -2.42 10.69
N ALA A 55 6.94 -3.75 10.71
CA ALA A 55 6.79 -4.56 11.91
C ALA A 55 8.10 -5.32 12.14
N GLU A 56 8.73 -5.10 13.29
CA GLU A 56 10.03 -5.66 13.63
C GLU A 56 9.99 -6.60 14.82
N LYS A 57 10.80 -7.64 14.76
CA LYS A 57 11.07 -8.55 15.85
C LYS A 57 12.57 -8.79 15.94
N ASN A 58 13.17 -8.49 17.10
CA ASN A 58 14.62 -8.65 17.31
C ASN A 58 15.47 -7.94 16.23
N ASN A 59 15.10 -6.71 15.88
CA ASN A 59 15.74 -5.88 14.86
C ASN A 59 15.69 -6.44 13.41
N THR A 60 14.82 -7.41 13.14
CA THR A 60 14.55 -7.96 11.82
C THR A 60 13.18 -7.52 11.35
N ILE A 61 13.06 -7.07 10.11
CA ILE A 61 11.78 -6.68 9.50
C ILE A 61 10.99 -7.94 9.19
N MET A 62 9.84 -8.10 9.84
CA MET A 62 8.91 -9.21 9.65
C MET A 62 7.67 -8.82 8.85
N GLY A 63 7.45 -7.53 8.66
CA GLY A 63 6.38 -6.99 7.80
C GLY A 63 6.71 -5.58 7.36
N CYS A 64 6.25 -5.24 6.17
CA CYS A 64 6.43 -3.91 5.60
C CYS A 64 5.23 -3.52 4.76
N ILE A 65 4.81 -2.27 4.86
CA ILE A 65 3.84 -1.66 3.94
C ILE A 65 4.38 -0.32 3.46
N PHE A 66 3.99 0.04 2.25
CA PHE A 66 4.21 1.36 1.70
C PHE A 66 2.89 2.09 1.49
N PHE A 67 2.91 3.38 1.78
CA PHE A 67 1.93 4.32 1.29
C PHE A 67 2.65 5.29 0.38
N SER A 68 2.18 5.45 -0.84
CA SER A 68 2.74 6.42 -1.79
C SER A 68 1.69 7.43 -2.24
N ARG A 69 2.14 8.61 -2.68
CA ARG A 69 1.25 9.68 -3.11
C ARG A 69 0.30 9.20 -4.20
N PHE A 70 -0.98 9.46 -3.98
CA PHE A 70 -2.03 9.27 -4.96
C PHE A 70 -2.65 10.64 -5.24
N THR A 71 -2.87 10.97 -6.50
CA THR A 71 -3.43 12.27 -6.87
C THR A 71 -4.85 12.13 -7.38
N VAL A 72 -5.72 12.95 -6.85
CA VAL A 72 -7.11 13.08 -7.29
C VAL A 72 -7.32 14.48 -7.87
N PRO A 73 -8.29 14.68 -8.79
CA PRO A 73 -8.53 15.98 -9.43
C PRO A 73 -9.28 16.99 -8.53
N THR A 74 -9.17 16.83 -7.22
CA THR A 74 -9.70 17.73 -6.20
C THR A 74 -8.55 18.24 -5.31
N GLU A 75 -8.84 19.11 -4.36
CA GLU A 75 -7.84 19.59 -3.38
C GLU A 75 -7.54 18.57 -2.27
N GLN A 76 -8.22 17.42 -2.26
CA GLN A 76 -8.02 16.39 -1.25
C GLN A 76 -6.63 15.74 -1.40
N SER A 77 -5.98 15.54 -0.27
CA SER A 77 -4.70 14.82 -0.21
C SER A 77 -4.93 13.32 -0.08
N ALA A 78 -4.27 12.53 -0.92
CA ALA A 78 -4.48 11.10 -0.95
C ALA A 78 -3.18 10.30 -1.02
N PHE A 79 -3.22 9.09 -0.48
CA PHE A 79 -2.20 8.06 -0.60
C PHE A 79 -2.81 6.73 -1.05
N ILE A 80 -1.98 5.88 -1.63
CA ILE A 80 -2.33 4.48 -1.92
C ILE A 80 -1.43 3.55 -1.12
N LEU A 81 -2.02 2.56 -0.45
CA LEU A 81 -1.34 1.47 0.21
C LEU A 81 -1.00 0.42 -0.84
N SER A 82 0.26 0.31 -1.20
CA SER A 82 0.81 -0.71 -2.09
C SER A 82 2.35 -0.58 -2.14
N PRO A 83 3.10 -1.69 -2.06
CA PRO A 83 2.68 -3.05 -1.73
C PRO A 83 2.72 -3.33 -0.22
N MET A 84 2.30 -4.53 0.17
CA MET A 84 2.38 -5.03 1.54
C MET A 84 2.94 -6.45 1.57
N ALA A 85 3.83 -6.73 2.51
CA ALA A 85 4.32 -8.07 2.79
C ALA A 85 4.43 -8.35 4.29
N VAL A 86 4.15 -9.58 4.71
CA VAL A 86 4.44 -10.12 6.04
C VAL A 86 5.14 -11.44 5.85
N SER A 87 6.28 -11.62 6.52
CA SER A 87 7.07 -12.87 6.49
C SER A 87 6.16 -14.09 6.68
N THR A 88 6.37 -15.11 5.87
CA THR A 88 5.55 -16.33 5.86
C THR A 88 5.40 -16.98 7.23
N ASP A 89 6.46 -16.99 8.02
CA ASP A 89 6.46 -17.53 9.39
C ASP A 89 5.60 -16.72 10.38
N MET A 90 5.25 -15.50 10.01
CA MET A 90 4.51 -14.55 10.85
C MET A 90 3.10 -14.26 10.34
N GLN A 91 2.69 -14.88 9.23
CA GLN A 91 1.34 -14.74 8.70
C GLN A 91 0.29 -15.40 9.60
N GLY A 92 -0.98 -15.03 9.43
CA GLY A 92 -2.09 -15.57 10.22
C GLY A 92 -2.16 -15.06 11.67
N GLN A 93 -1.23 -14.20 12.11
CA GLN A 93 -1.15 -13.66 13.47
C GLN A 93 -1.68 -12.22 13.59
N GLY A 94 -2.32 -11.70 12.54
CA GLY A 94 -2.89 -10.35 12.52
C GLY A 94 -1.88 -9.22 12.35
N ILE A 95 -0.60 -9.52 12.09
CA ILE A 95 0.47 -8.51 11.97
C ILE A 95 0.21 -7.55 10.82
N GLY A 96 -0.23 -8.05 9.67
CA GLY A 96 -0.54 -7.20 8.51
C GLY A 96 -1.64 -6.19 8.81
N GLN A 97 -2.71 -6.61 9.49
CA GLN A 97 -3.81 -5.71 9.89
C GLN A 97 -3.33 -4.66 10.91
N GLN A 98 -2.54 -5.07 11.89
CA GLN A 98 -1.96 -4.14 12.88
C GLN A 98 -1.01 -3.13 12.20
N LEU A 99 -0.23 -3.58 11.22
CA LEU A 99 0.67 -2.72 10.46
C LEU A 99 -0.10 -1.70 9.59
N ILE A 100 -1.19 -2.12 8.96
CA ILE A 100 -2.09 -1.22 8.23
C ILE A 100 -2.70 -0.19 9.19
N GLN A 101 -3.22 -0.62 10.33
CA GLN A 101 -3.80 0.29 11.33
C GLN A 101 -2.76 1.31 11.82
N TYR A 102 -1.54 0.86 12.10
CA TYR A 102 -0.44 1.74 12.49
C TYR A 102 -0.17 2.82 11.44
N GLY A 103 -0.10 2.44 10.16
CA GLY A 103 0.10 3.38 9.05
C GLY A 103 -1.07 4.36 8.87
N LEU A 104 -2.31 3.87 8.97
CA LEU A 104 -3.52 4.70 8.90
C LEU A 104 -3.58 5.73 10.04
N GLU A 105 -3.22 5.35 11.27
CA GLU A 105 -3.16 6.29 12.40
C GLU A 105 -2.09 7.37 12.16
N HIS A 106 -0.96 7.01 11.56
CA HIS A 106 0.03 8.00 11.15
C HIS A 106 -0.51 8.96 10.09
N LEU A 107 -1.20 8.45 9.06
CA LEU A 107 -1.82 9.28 8.01
C LEU A 107 -2.90 10.21 8.55
N LYS A 108 -3.67 9.79 9.56
CA LYS A 108 -4.65 10.65 10.25
C LYS A 108 -4.00 11.80 11.04
N ALA A 109 -2.76 11.61 11.51
CA ALA A 109 -2.03 12.64 12.24
C ALA A 109 -1.43 13.73 11.32
N ILE A 110 -1.43 13.52 10.03
CA ILE A 110 -1.03 14.47 9.00
C ILE A 110 -2.24 14.76 8.09
N PRO A 111 -2.26 15.87 7.32
CA PRO A 111 -3.45 16.27 6.55
C PRO A 111 -3.64 15.42 5.29
N ILE A 112 -3.99 14.16 5.50
CA ILE A 112 -4.36 13.21 4.44
C ILE A 112 -5.85 12.91 4.59
N ASP A 113 -6.59 13.02 3.48
CA ASP A 113 -8.04 12.86 3.45
C ASP A 113 -8.45 11.44 3.06
N LEU A 114 -7.79 10.87 2.05
CA LEU A 114 -8.19 9.63 1.41
C LEU A 114 -7.04 8.61 1.34
N VAL A 115 -7.38 7.34 1.54
CA VAL A 115 -6.43 6.23 1.32
C VAL A 115 -7.08 5.19 0.42
N PHE A 116 -6.35 4.82 -0.63
CA PHE A 116 -6.74 3.79 -1.58
C PHE A 116 -5.91 2.53 -1.39
N THR A 117 -6.41 1.41 -1.88
CA THR A 117 -5.63 0.17 -2.04
C THR A 117 -6.25 -0.70 -3.12
N TYR A 118 -5.46 -1.63 -3.66
CA TYR A 118 -5.92 -2.61 -4.62
C TYR A 118 -5.56 -4.02 -4.12
N GLY A 119 -6.59 -4.85 -3.86
CA GLY A 119 -6.38 -6.19 -3.32
C GLY A 119 -7.66 -6.86 -2.82
N ASP A 120 -7.51 -7.87 -1.96
CA ASP A 120 -8.64 -8.67 -1.44
C ASP A 120 -9.58 -7.85 -0.55
N PRO A 121 -10.84 -7.63 -0.98
CA PRO A 121 -11.82 -6.87 -0.19
C PRO A 121 -12.05 -7.46 1.21
N ASN A 122 -12.03 -8.79 1.35
CA ASN A 122 -12.28 -9.45 2.64
C ASN A 122 -11.14 -9.21 3.64
N TYR A 123 -9.92 -9.06 3.13
CA TYR A 123 -8.78 -8.76 3.96
C TYR A 123 -8.79 -7.30 4.42
N TYR A 124 -8.92 -6.37 3.48
CA TYR A 124 -8.83 -4.93 3.75
C TYR A 124 -10.06 -4.35 4.47
N ALA A 125 -11.25 -4.96 4.33
CA ALA A 125 -12.44 -4.55 5.08
C ALA A 125 -12.22 -4.57 6.60
N LYS A 126 -11.35 -5.45 7.10
CA LYS A 126 -10.98 -5.55 8.52
C LYS A 126 -10.21 -4.33 9.03
N THR A 127 -9.73 -3.50 8.13
CA THR A 127 -8.97 -2.27 8.44
C THR A 127 -9.69 -0.99 7.99
N GLY A 128 -10.99 -1.09 7.66
CA GLY A 128 -11.84 0.05 7.35
C GLY A 128 -11.95 0.41 5.87
N PHE A 129 -11.25 -0.30 4.99
CA PHE A 129 -11.45 -0.12 3.55
C PHE A 129 -12.77 -0.73 3.09
N TYR A 130 -13.39 -0.10 2.12
CA TYR A 130 -14.57 -0.62 1.44
C TYR A 130 -14.40 -0.54 -0.06
N GLN A 131 -15.12 -1.42 -0.75
CA GLN A 131 -15.09 -1.46 -2.19
C GLN A 131 -15.70 -0.20 -2.79
N ILE A 132 -14.99 0.39 -3.72
CA ILE A 132 -15.48 1.43 -4.62
C ILE A 132 -15.43 0.93 -6.06
N ASN A 133 -16.05 1.68 -6.97
CA ASN A 133 -15.91 1.47 -8.40
C ASN A 133 -15.33 2.72 -9.07
N GLU A 134 -15.02 2.62 -10.35
CA GLU A 134 -14.44 3.72 -11.11
C GLU A 134 -15.40 4.88 -11.39
N ASP A 135 -16.71 4.71 -11.12
CA ASP A 135 -17.68 5.82 -11.13
C ASP A 135 -17.52 6.71 -9.88
N ILE A 136 -16.97 6.17 -8.81
CA ILE A 136 -16.66 6.94 -7.60
C ILE A 136 -15.27 7.58 -7.73
N VAL A 137 -14.23 6.78 -7.94
CA VAL A 137 -12.87 7.28 -8.21
C VAL A 137 -12.20 6.36 -9.23
N LYS A 138 -11.72 6.92 -10.33
CA LYS A 138 -10.99 6.15 -11.33
C LYS A 138 -9.67 5.63 -10.77
N ALA A 139 -9.32 4.41 -11.16
CA ALA A 139 -7.96 3.90 -10.97
C ALA A 139 -7.01 4.55 -11.98
N PRO A 140 -5.70 4.68 -11.66
CA PRO A 140 -4.73 5.27 -12.60
C PRO A 140 -4.44 4.39 -13.81
N CYS A 141 -4.60 3.08 -13.66
CA CYS A 141 -4.43 2.07 -14.71
C CYS A 141 -5.67 1.17 -14.80
N PRO A 142 -5.88 0.45 -15.91
CA PRO A 142 -6.97 -0.51 -16.03
C PRO A 142 -6.87 -1.61 -14.97
N LEU A 143 -7.97 -1.85 -14.26
CA LEU A 143 -8.04 -2.85 -13.20
C LEU A 143 -8.26 -4.26 -13.78
N SER A 144 -7.36 -5.21 -13.48
CA SER A 144 -7.54 -6.62 -13.83
C SER A 144 -8.64 -7.28 -12.98
N GLN A 145 -8.81 -6.82 -11.74
CA GLN A 145 -9.81 -7.31 -10.79
C GLN A 145 -10.59 -6.12 -10.18
N PRO A 146 -11.59 -5.55 -10.87
CA PRO A 146 -12.29 -4.34 -10.40
C PRO A 146 -12.85 -4.41 -8.98
N ILE A 147 -13.19 -5.62 -8.50
CA ILE A 147 -13.66 -5.85 -7.13
C ILE A 147 -12.61 -5.48 -6.07
N GLY A 148 -11.32 -5.51 -6.45
CA GLY A 148 -10.21 -5.18 -5.58
C GLY A 148 -9.93 -3.69 -5.42
N TRP A 149 -10.68 -2.79 -6.09
CA TRP A 149 -10.50 -1.36 -5.93
C TRP A 149 -11.19 -0.86 -4.67
N LEU A 150 -10.39 -0.45 -3.69
CA LEU A 150 -10.85 -0.16 -2.33
C LEU A 150 -10.34 1.20 -1.88
N ALA A 151 -11.13 1.85 -1.01
CA ALA A 151 -10.75 3.12 -0.41
C ALA A 151 -11.35 3.29 0.99
N GLN A 152 -10.83 4.28 1.70
CA GLN A 152 -11.47 4.86 2.87
C GLN A 152 -11.14 6.35 2.98
N SER A 153 -12.07 7.12 3.53
CA SER A 153 -11.82 8.47 3.99
C SER A 153 -11.34 8.43 5.44
N LEU A 154 -10.31 9.22 5.77
CA LEU A 154 -9.73 9.22 7.12
C LEU A 154 -10.56 10.02 8.13
N ASP A 155 -11.53 10.82 7.66
CA ASP A 155 -12.54 11.48 8.49
C ASP A 155 -13.79 10.63 8.77
N GLY A 156 -13.85 9.41 8.18
CA GLY A 156 -14.95 8.47 8.33
C GLY A 156 -16.19 8.77 7.48
N GLN A 157 -16.12 9.76 6.58
CA GLN A 157 -17.22 10.05 5.66
C GLN A 157 -17.20 9.11 4.45
N MET A 158 -18.34 8.96 3.80
CA MET A 158 -18.40 8.29 2.50
C MET A 158 -17.67 9.14 1.45
N ILE A 159 -16.92 8.49 0.57
CA ILE A 159 -16.26 9.18 -0.55
C ILE A 159 -17.31 9.49 -1.61
N GLU A 160 -17.52 10.79 -1.86
CA GLU A 160 -18.35 11.25 -2.96
C GLU A 160 -17.65 11.07 -4.32
N PRO A 161 -18.40 10.93 -5.44
CA PRO A 161 -17.80 10.77 -6.75
C PRO A 161 -16.80 11.88 -7.09
N ILE A 162 -15.57 11.49 -7.42
CA ILE A 162 -14.49 12.39 -7.85
C ILE A 162 -14.30 12.20 -9.35
N VAL A 163 -14.83 13.16 -10.12
CA VAL A 163 -14.80 13.11 -11.59
C VAL A 163 -13.46 13.61 -12.11
N GLY A 164 -12.80 12.81 -12.93
CA GLY A 164 -11.55 13.16 -13.59
C GLY A 164 -10.49 12.07 -13.52
N THR A 165 -9.30 12.39 -13.99
CA THR A 165 -8.16 11.47 -13.97
C THR A 165 -7.45 11.49 -12.63
N THR A 166 -7.02 10.33 -12.20
CA THR A 166 -6.16 10.16 -11.02
C THR A 166 -4.73 9.83 -11.44
N GLY A 167 -3.82 9.87 -10.50
CA GLY A 167 -2.42 9.52 -10.73
C GLY A 167 -1.79 8.85 -9.52
N CYS A 168 -0.70 8.17 -9.77
CA CYS A 168 0.15 7.56 -8.75
C CYS A 168 1.62 7.87 -9.03
N VAL A 169 2.50 7.48 -8.14
CA VAL A 169 3.95 7.62 -8.35
C VAL A 169 4.42 6.76 -9.54
N ASP A 170 5.49 7.16 -10.22
CA ASP A 170 5.97 6.51 -11.45
C ASP A 170 6.23 5.01 -11.31
N ALA A 171 6.69 4.59 -10.12
CA ALA A 171 6.93 3.17 -9.87
C ALA A 171 5.65 2.34 -9.92
N LEU A 172 4.51 2.90 -9.51
CA LEU A 172 3.21 2.24 -9.49
C LEU A 172 2.41 2.45 -10.78
N ASN A 173 2.87 3.36 -11.65
CA ASN A 173 2.23 3.63 -12.95
C ASN A 173 2.63 2.59 -13.99
N ASP A 174 2.41 1.32 -13.69
CA ASP A 174 2.69 0.16 -14.53
C ASP A 174 1.46 -0.74 -14.56
N PRO A 175 0.82 -0.94 -15.75
CA PRO A 175 -0.39 -1.76 -15.86
C PRO A 175 -0.25 -3.20 -15.37
N GLU A 176 0.97 -3.76 -15.31
CA GLU A 176 1.19 -5.12 -14.79
C GLU A 176 0.95 -5.25 -13.29
N LEU A 177 0.87 -4.12 -12.58
CA LEU A 177 0.63 -4.08 -11.13
C LEU A 177 -0.86 -3.92 -10.74
N TRP A 178 -1.79 -3.83 -11.75
CA TRP A 178 -3.21 -3.50 -11.53
C TRP A 178 -4.19 -4.57 -12.00
#